data_2eb28edc0af8e030b47dc2e66c77b1c4
#
_entry.id   2eb28edc0af8e030b47dc2e66c77b1c4
#
_cell.length_a   1.000
_cell.length_b   1.000
_cell.length_c   1.000
_cell.angle_alpha   90.00
_cell.angle_beta   90.00
_cell.angle_gamma   90.00
#
_symmetry.space_group_name_H-M   'P 1'
#
loop_
_entity.id
_entity.type
_entity.pdbx_description
1 polymer ?
#
loop_
_entity_poly.entity_id
_entity_poly.type
_entity_poly.pdbx_seq_one_letter_code
_entity_poly.pdbx_strand_id
1 'polypeptide(L)'
;MKNFLSAFILLTGFALSTKAQQKPLLPSDYKDHIDKVATLCDVVYEVKIISDTVTNLYMGGNHTNAKFTIAIKGNKLQLDWTNLKRKRICVTGVLQLYKNTIQVIASEPNQVSITK
;
A
#
# COMPACT_ATOMS: atom_id res chain seq x y z
N MET A 1 9.41 34.01 26.37
CA MET A 1 8.20 33.71 26.43
C MET A 1 7.47 33.50 25.21
N LYS A 2 7.27 34.43 24.41
CA LYS A 2 6.57 34.32 23.25
C LYS A 2 7.18 33.37 22.32
N ASN A 3 8.39 33.10 22.46
CA ASN A 3 9.07 32.27 21.51
C ASN A 3 8.66 30.85 21.52
N PHE A 4 8.27 30.34 22.61
CA PHE A 4 7.92 29.00 22.59
C PHE A 4 6.73 28.73 21.85
N LEU A 5 5.87 29.63 21.74
CA LEU A 5 4.63 29.42 21.07
C LEU A 5 4.81 29.10 19.63
N SER A 6 5.68 29.80 18.99
CA SER A 6 5.83 29.55 17.59
C SER A 6 6.42 28.20 17.33
N ALA A 7 7.31 27.77 18.15
CA ALA A 7 7.90 26.49 17.94
C ALA A 7 6.88 25.41 18.09
N PHE A 8 6.01 25.57 19.01
CA PHE A 8 5.00 24.60 19.22
C PHE A 8 4.07 24.44 18.03
N ILE A 9 3.69 25.49 17.45
CA ILE A 9 2.80 25.43 16.34
C ILE A 9 3.40 24.68 15.18
N LEU A 10 4.67 24.79 14.97
CA LEU A 10 5.29 24.08 13.91
C LEU A 10 5.16 22.60 14.02
N LEU A 11 5.24 22.10 15.19
CA LEU A 11 5.14 20.68 15.36
C LEU A 11 3.82 20.15 14.95
N THR A 12 2.79 20.81 15.26
CA THR A 12 1.51 20.27 14.93
C THR A 12 1.24 20.27 13.46
N GLY A 13 1.75 21.22 12.77
CA GLY A 13 1.44 21.32 11.40
C GLY A 13 1.98 20.21 10.56
N PHE A 14 3.21 19.80 10.82
CA PHE A 14 3.76 18.94 9.88
C PHE A 14 3.51 17.47 10.08
N ALA A 15 2.90 17.09 11.15
CA ALA A 15 2.58 15.72 11.36
C ALA A 15 1.68 15.20 10.27
N LEU A 16 0.80 16.00 9.76
CA LEU A 16 -0.11 15.57 8.75
C LEU A 16 0.53 15.42 7.40
N SER A 17 1.34 16.35 7.05
CA SER A 17 1.93 16.28 5.75
C SER A 17 2.87 15.11 5.62
N THR A 18 3.46 14.67 6.69
CA THR A 18 4.36 13.57 6.62
C THR A 18 3.69 12.31 6.12
N LYS A 19 2.49 12.06 6.57
CA LYS A 19 1.79 10.91 6.12
C LYS A 19 1.43 10.96 4.68
N ALA A 20 0.95 12.06 4.24
CA ALA A 20 0.50 12.20 2.89
C ALA A 20 1.62 12.12 1.88
N GLN A 21 2.84 12.34 2.32
CA GLN A 21 3.94 12.38 1.37
C GLN A 21 4.92 11.25 1.50
N GLN A 22 4.45 10.14 2.02
CA GLN A 22 5.32 8.99 2.16
C GLN A 22 5.74 8.49 0.79
N LYS A 23 7.02 8.33 0.59
CA LYS A 23 7.54 7.87 -0.69
C LYS A 23 7.41 6.38 -0.84
N PRO A 24 7.13 5.89 -2.04
CA PRO A 24 7.09 4.46 -2.27
C PRO A 24 8.47 3.83 -2.11
N LEU A 25 8.52 2.63 -1.60
CA LEU A 25 9.77 1.90 -1.50
C LEU A 25 10.16 1.32 -2.84
N LEU A 26 11.45 1.17 -3.04
CA LEU A 26 11.95 0.44 -4.19
C LEU A 26 11.89 -1.05 -3.87
N PRO A 27 11.73 -1.91 -4.87
CA PRO A 27 11.67 -3.35 -4.62
C PRO A 27 12.87 -3.89 -3.86
N SER A 28 14.04 -3.31 -4.07
CA SER A 28 15.23 -3.77 -3.38
C SER A 28 15.18 -3.51 -1.88
N ASP A 29 14.30 -2.62 -1.44
CA ASP A 29 14.19 -2.27 -0.03
C ASP A 29 13.06 -2.99 0.68
N TYR A 30 12.27 -3.78 -0.02
CA TYR A 30 11.11 -4.43 0.59
C TYR A 30 11.51 -5.30 1.78
N LYS A 31 12.54 -6.09 1.64
CA LYS A 31 12.93 -7.02 2.69
C LYS A 31 13.35 -6.35 3.98
N ASP A 32 13.84 -5.13 3.89
CA ASP A 32 14.28 -4.41 5.06
C ASP A 32 13.14 -3.74 5.81
N HIS A 33 11.93 -3.82 5.27
CA HIS A 33 10.77 -3.17 5.85
C HIS A 33 9.68 -4.14 6.26
N ILE A 34 10.01 -5.41 6.41
CA ILE A 34 9.05 -6.39 6.89
C ILE A 34 8.60 -5.98 8.30
N ASP A 35 7.31 -6.08 8.54
CA ASP A 35 6.66 -5.69 9.80
C ASP A 35 6.63 -4.18 10.03
N LYS A 36 6.95 -3.40 9.01
CA LYS A 36 6.87 -1.95 9.09
C LYS A 36 5.86 -1.43 8.09
N VAL A 37 5.32 -0.26 8.38
CA VAL A 37 4.38 0.40 7.45
C VAL A 37 5.19 1.03 6.33
N ALA A 38 4.76 0.80 5.11
CA ALA A 38 5.40 1.40 3.95
C ALA A 38 4.41 1.50 2.82
N THR A 39 4.79 2.22 1.78
CA THR A 39 3.99 2.38 0.57
C THR A 39 4.70 1.68 -0.57
N LEU A 40 4.00 0.79 -1.24
CA LEU A 40 4.53 0.05 -2.39
C LEU A 40 3.67 0.36 -3.60
N CYS A 41 4.30 0.59 -4.73
CA CYS A 41 3.58 0.88 -5.98
C CYS A 41 4.08 -0.02 -7.08
N ASP A 42 3.17 -0.53 -7.88
CA ASP A 42 3.54 -1.26 -9.10
C ASP A 42 2.30 -1.40 -9.96
N VAL A 43 2.45 -2.10 -11.06
CA VAL A 43 1.36 -2.33 -12.01
C VAL A 43 0.67 -3.65 -11.65
N VAL A 44 -0.66 -3.65 -11.69
CA VAL A 44 -1.42 -4.87 -11.43
C VAL A 44 -1.24 -5.79 -12.61
N TYR A 45 -0.69 -6.96 -12.36
CA TYR A 45 -0.48 -7.94 -13.40
C TYR A 45 -1.63 -8.94 -13.46
N GLU A 46 -2.12 -9.36 -12.30
CA GLU A 46 -3.17 -10.36 -12.23
C GLU A 46 -4.10 -10.06 -11.06
N VAL A 47 -5.39 -10.29 -11.23
CA VAL A 47 -6.39 -10.12 -10.18
C VAL A 47 -7.00 -11.48 -9.93
N LYS A 48 -7.03 -11.91 -8.67
CA LYS A 48 -7.65 -13.19 -8.33
C LYS A 48 -8.66 -12.99 -7.21
N ILE A 49 -9.92 -13.17 -7.53
CA ILE A 49 -10.99 -13.07 -6.54
C ILE A 49 -11.07 -14.42 -5.82
N ILE A 50 -10.74 -14.42 -4.54
CA ILE A 50 -10.74 -15.64 -3.75
C ILE A 50 -12.14 -15.92 -3.19
N SER A 51 -12.79 -14.87 -2.68
CA SER A 51 -14.12 -14.99 -2.11
C SER A 51 -14.79 -13.63 -2.16
N ASP A 52 -15.98 -13.52 -1.61
CA ASP A 52 -16.70 -12.24 -1.57
C ASP A 52 -15.95 -11.17 -0.80
N THR A 53 -15.07 -11.57 0.11
CA THR A 53 -14.39 -10.62 0.97
C THR A 53 -12.87 -10.68 0.85
N VAL A 54 -12.33 -11.41 -0.11
CA VAL A 54 -10.88 -11.51 -0.30
C VAL A 54 -10.55 -11.49 -1.78
N THR A 55 -9.75 -10.51 -2.20
CA THR A 55 -9.24 -10.44 -3.56
C THR A 55 -7.75 -10.17 -3.50
N ASN A 56 -6.99 -10.92 -4.26
CA ASN A 56 -5.54 -10.71 -4.34
C ASN A 56 -5.17 -10.01 -5.62
N LEU A 57 -4.31 -9.00 -5.50
CA LEU A 57 -3.74 -8.33 -6.64
C LEU A 57 -2.27 -8.69 -6.69
N TYR A 58 -1.84 -9.32 -7.79
CA TYR A 58 -0.44 -9.68 -7.96
C TYR A 58 0.24 -8.55 -8.71
N MET A 59 1.23 -7.95 -8.07
CA MET A 59 1.82 -6.70 -8.53
C MET A 59 3.16 -6.96 -9.18
N GLY A 60 3.33 -6.45 -10.39
CA GLY A 60 4.60 -6.57 -11.10
C GLY A 60 4.93 -7.95 -11.62
N GLY A 61 4.00 -8.89 -11.56
CA GLY A 61 4.20 -10.23 -12.06
C GLY A 61 3.02 -11.09 -11.68
N ASN A 62 2.99 -12.34 -12.14
CA ASN A 62 1.87 -13.23 -11.87
C ASN A 62 2.00 -13.82 -10.46
N HIS A 63 1.14 -14.75 -10.10
CA HIS A 63 1.12 -15.30 -8.75
C HIS A 63 2.40 -16.02 -8.35
N THR A 64 3.24 -16.42 -9.29
CA THR A 64 4.48 -17.10 -8.98
C THR A 64 5.67 -16.18 -8.92
N ASN A 65 5.61 -15.00 -9.55
CA ASN A 65 6.75 -14.10 -9.59
C ASN A 65 6.41 -12.65 -9.28
N ALA A 66 5.30 -12.40 -8.62
CA ALA A 66 4.91 -11.05 -8.25
C ALA A 66 5.95 -10.43 -7.32
N LYS A 67 6.18 -9.14 -7.50
CA LYS A 67 7.08 -8.42 -6.61
C LYS A 67 6.47 -8.26 -5.24
N PHE A 68 5.17 -8.09 -5.19
CA PHE A 68 4.42 -8.14 -3.94
C PHE A 68 2.95 -8.39 -4.27
N THR A 69 2.19 -8.78 -3.27
CA THR A 69 0.77 -9.05 -3.40
C THR A 69 0.01 -8.10 -2.49
N ILE A 70 -1.08 -7.54 -3.00
CA ILE A 70 -2.00 -6.79 -2.16
C ILE A 70 -3.17 -7.72 -1.88
N ALA A 71 -3.38 -8.07 -0.62
CA ALA A 71 -4.51 -8.89 -0.23
C ALA A 71 -5.59 -7.95 0.27
N ILE A 72 -6.64 -7.77 -0.52
CA ILE A 72 -7.74 -6.90 -0.16
C ILE A 72 -8.76 -7.71 0.59
N LYS A 73 -9.03 -7.32 1.82
CA LYS A 73 -9.93 -8.07 2.70
C LYS A 73 -11.09 -7.20 3.17
N GLY A 74 -12.24 -7.82 3.33
CA GLY A 74 -13.43 -7.12 3.78
C GLY A 74 -14.21 -6.56 2.61
N ASN A 75 -15.15 -5.70 2.92
CA ASN A 75 -16.02 -5.13 1.87
C ASN A 75 -16.03 -3.62 1.83
N LYS A 76 -15.13 -2.97 2.55
CA LYS A 76 -15.07 -1.51 2.53
C LYS A 76 -14.32 -0.98 1.32
N LEU A 77 -13.35 -1.73 0.84
CA LEU A 77 -12.52 -1.31 -0.27
C LEU A 77 -13.02 -2.02 -1.53
N GLN A 78 -13.75 -1.29 -2.35
CA GLN A 78 -14.30 -1.83 -3.57
C GLN A 78 -13.65 -1.15 -4.76
N LEU A 79 -13.05 -1.94 -5.62
CA LEU A 79 -12.39 -1.45 -6.82
C LEU A 79 -13.03 -2.11 -8.04
N ASP A 80 -12.76 -1.56 -9.18
CA ASP A 80 -13.28 -2.12 -10.42
C ASP A 80 -12.40 -3.28 -10.83
N TRP A 81 -12.66 -4.45 -10.24
CA TRP A 81 -11.81 -5.63 -10.43
C TRP A 81 -11.60 -5.99 -11.89
N THR A 82 -12.60 -5.75 -12.69
CA THR A 82 -12.55 -6.12 -14.10
C THR A 82 -11.54 -5.31 -14.88
N ASN A 83 -11.34 -4.06 -14.49
CA ASN A 83 -10.48 -3.17 -15.24
C ASN A 83 -9.20 -2.78 -14.52
N LEU A 84 -8.81 -3.54 -13.51
CA LEU A 84 -7.61 -3.22 -12.75
C LEU A 84 -6.31 -3.63 -13.38
N LYS A 85 -6.33 -4.65 -14.21
CA LYS A 85 -5.07 -5.13 -14.80
C LYS A 85 -4.39 -4.02 -15.59
N ARG A 86 -3.08 -3.92 -15.39
CA ARG A 86 -2.22 -2.95 -16.05
C ARG A 86 -2.33 -1.54 -15.48
N LYS A 87 -3.12 -1.34 -14.45
CA LYS A 87 -3.15 -0.05 -13.79
C LYS A 87 -2.08 0.00 -12.72
N ARG A 88 -1.53 1.18 -12.51
CA ARG A 88 -0.53 1.36 -11.46
C ARG A 88 -1.24 1.69 -10.17
N ILE A 89 -0.97 0.91 -9.15
CA ILE A 89 -1.60 1.06 -7.85
C ILE A 89 -0.54 1.19 -6.79
N CYS A 90 -0.80 2.06 -5.82
CA CYS A 90 0.03 2.18 -4.63
C CYS A 90 -0.78 1.71 -3.44
N VAL A 91 -0.14 0.97 -2.55
CA VAL A 91 -0.76 0.50 -1.32
C VAL A 91 0.10 0.89 -0.15
N THR A 92 -0.52 1.32 0.94
CA THR A 92 0.17 1.64 2.18
C THR A 92 -0.32 0.72 3.27
N GLY A 93 0.59 0.07 3.96
CA GLY A 93 0.25 -0.82 5.04
C GLY A 93 1.48 -1.50 5.57
N VAL A 94 1.27 -2.44 6.48
CA VAL A 94 2.37 -3.19 7.07
C VAL A 94 2.81 -4.27 6.08
N LEU A 95 4.09 -4.33 5.82
CA LEU A 95 4.63 -5.36 4.93
C LEU A 95 4.76 -6.66 5.71
N GLN A 96 4.32 -7.72 5.11
CA GLN A 96 4.40 -9.04 5.71
C GLN A 96 5.06 -10.02 4.74
N LEU A 97 5.64 -11.06 5.27
CA LEU A 97 6.17 -12.12 4.44
C LEU A 97 5.21 -13.29 4.53
N TYR A 98 4.64 -13.71 3.41
CA TYR A 98 3.69 -14.80 3.37
C TYR A 98 4.12 -15.75 2.27
N LYS A 99 4.50 -16.96 2.64
CA LYS A 99 4.98 -17.98 1.69
C LYS A 99 6.08 -17.42 0.80
N ASN A 100 7.04 -16.77 1.44
CA ASN A 100 8.19 -16.17 0.77
C ASN A 100 7.86 -15.03 -0.19
N THR A 101 6.67 -14.47 -0.10
CA THR A 101 6.26 -13.35 -0.94
C THR A 101 5.90 -12.17 -0.05
N ILE A 102 6.28 -10.98 -0.47
CA ILE A 102 5.90 -9.76 0.23
C ILE A 102 4.41 -9.55 0.04
N GLN A 103 3.71 -9.30 1.12
CA GLN A 103 2.26 -9.09 1.08
C GLN A 103 1.88 -7.89 1.92
N VAL A 104 0.93 -7.11 1.43
CA VAL A 104 0.34 -6.03 2.20
C VAL A 104 -1.16 -6.28 2.23
N ILE A 105 -1.75 -6.26 3.43
CA ILE A 105 -3.19 -6.42 3.56
C ILE A 105 -3.81 -5.04 3.54
N ALA A 106 -4.81 -4.85 2.69
CA ALA A 106 -5.54 -3.60 2.58
C ALA A 106 -7.01 -3.86 2.84
N SER A 107 -7.61 -3.09 3.72
CA SER A 107 -9.03 -3.22 4.03
C SER A 107 -9.76 -1.88 4.02
N GLU A 108 -9.02 -0.77 4.00
CA GLU A 108 -9.61 0.55 4.04
C GLU A 108 -9.34 1.31 2.75
N PRO A 109 -10.31 2.09 2.28
CA PRO A 109 -10.12 2.81 1.01
C PRO A 109 -8.90 3.71 0.97
N ASN A 110 -8.51 4.28 2.09
CA ASN A 110 -7.36 5.17 2.09
C ASN A 110 -6.02 4.47 2.01
N GLN A 111 -6.00 3.15 2.02
CA GLN A 111 -4.75 2.41 1.88
C GLN A 111 -4.35 2.23 0.43
N VAL A 112 -5.25 2.45 -0.50
CA VAL A 112 -4.99 2.17 -1.91
C VAL A 112 -5.25 3.40 -2.76
N SER A 113 -4.35 3.70 -3.68
CA SER A 113 -4.57 4.75 -4.65
C SER A 113 -4.21 4.24 -6.03
N ILE A 114 -5.00 4.65 -7.02
CA ILE A 114 -4.77 4.26 -8.40
C ILE A 114 -4.22 5.45 -9.14
N THR A 115 -3.10 5.26 -9.82
CA THR A 115 -2.47 6.32 -10.57
C THR A 115 -2.89 6.21 -12.02
N LYS A 116 -3.26 7.28 -12.63
CA LYS A 116 -3.67 7.28 -14.04
C LYS A 116 -2.51 7.39 -14.99
#